data_9c185d544679bca17105ceee98b9a838
#
_entry.id   9c185d544679bca17105ceee98b9a838
#
_cell.length_a   1.000
_cell.length_b   1.000
_cell.length_c   1.000
_cell.angle_alpha   90.00
_cell.angle_beta   90.00
_cell.angle_gamma   90.00
#
_symmetry.space_group_name_H-M   'P 1'
#
loop_
_entity.id
_entity.type
_entity.pdbx_description
1 polymer ?
#
loop_
_entity_poly.entity_id
_entity_poly.type
_entity_poly.pdbx_seq_one_letter_code
_entity_poly.pdbx_strand_id
1 'polypeptide(L)'
;GDFNCWNQTDHPLTHIGDGVWELYLEGENALWDGCKVKTVVDSNLIRTEHIPLYIRRAVQDSRTNIFCGEVVDERSTFRWTDANFVATDDIFIYEAHIGMCLEEGRIASYREFADQILPHIKDSGYTTIQLMAIMEHPYYGSFGYQVSNFYAASSRFGTPDDLKYLVNKAHEMGLAVLLDLVHSHAVKNTADGINLFDGTT
;
A
#
# COMPACT_ATOMS: atom_id res chain seq x y z
N GLY A 1 -0.48 -5.94 -18.43
CA GLY A 1 -0.87 -6.74 -17.27
C GLY A 1 -1.26 -8.16 -17.60
N ASP A 2 -1.66 -8.91 -16.60
CA ASP A 2 -2.10 -10.30 -16.77
C ASP A 2 -3.28 -10.41 -17.74
N PHE A 3 -4.18 -9.43 -17.74
CA PHE A 3 -5.38 -9.40 -18.59
C PHE A 3 -5.10 -9.39 -20.10
N ASN A 4 -3.90 -8.96 -20.51
CA ASN A 4 -3.48 -8.90 -21.92
C ASN A 4 -2.14 -9.58 -22.16
N CYS A 5 -1.79 -10.57 -21.36
CA CYS A 5 -0.51 -11.30 -21.46
C CYS A 5 0.71 -10.36 -21.48
N TRP A 6 0.64 -9.24 -20.77
CA TRP A 6 1.70 -8.22 -20.68
C TRP A 6 2.07 -7.56 -22.01
N ASN A 7 1.16 -7.59 -22.99
CA ASN A 7 1.38 -6.84 -24.23
C ASN A 7 1.32 -5.34 -23.95
N GLN A 8 2.35 -4.62 -24.36
CA GLN A 8 2.53 -3.21 -24.05
C GLN A 8 1.86 -2.24 -25.02
N THR A 9 1.21 -2.75 -26.08
CA THR A 9 0.68 -1.94 -27.18
C THR A 9 -0.81 -2.13 -27.45
N ASP A 10 -1.40 -3.23 -27.01
CA ASP A 10 -2.77 -3.61 -27.40
C ASP A 10 -3.86 -2.75 -26.73
N HIS A 11 -3.52 -2.09 -25.63
CA HIS A 11 -4.49 -1.34 -24.83
C HIS A 11 -3.97 0.07 -24.54
N PRO A 12 -3.90 0.95 -25.58
CA PRO A 12 -3.51 2.34 -25.37
C PRO A 12 -4.58 3.09 -24.58
N LEU A 13 -4.14 3.90 -23.61
CA LEU A 13 -5.03 4.81 -22.92
C LEU A 13 -5.31 6.03 -23.83
N THR A 14 -6.51 6.59 -23.69
CA THR A 14 -6.93 7.81 -24.38
C THR A 14 -6.80 9.01 -23.47
N HIS A 15 -6.16 10.06 -23.94
CA HIS A 15 -6.09 11.32 -23.20
C HIS A 15 -7.46 12.02 -23.23
N ILE A 16 -8.02 12.29 -22.05
CA ILE A 16 -9.35 12.89 -21.90
C ILE A 16 -9.33 14.34 -21.38
N GLY A 17 -8.14 14.90 -21.15
CA GLY A 17 -7.92 16.27 -20.67
C GLY A 17 -7.23 16.32 -19.31
N ASP A 18 -6.70 17.47 -18.94
CA ASP A 18 -6.10 17.76 -17.62
C ASP A 18 -5.07 16.75 -17.12
N GLY A 19 -4.30 16.15 -18.05
CA GLY A 19 -3.33 15.12 -17.72
C GLY A 19 -3.91 13.74 -17.38
N VAL A 20 -5.21 13.54 -17.56
CA VAL A 20 -5.91 12.27 -17.32
C VAL A 20 -5.92 11.42 -18.58
N TRP A 21 -5.58 10.16 -18.41
CA TRP A 21 -5.60 9.14 -19.45
C TRP A 21 -6.51 7.99 -19.02
N GLU A 22 -7.37 7.56 -19.90
CA GLU A 22 -8.39 6.55 -19.61
C GLU A 22 -8.31 5.36 -20.56
N LEU A 23 -8.55 4.19 -20.01
CA LEU A 23 -8.80 2.96 -20.76
C LEU A 23 -10.05 2.29 -20.20
N TYR A 24 -11.01 2.04 -21.07
CA TYR A 24 -12.20 1.26 -20.75
C TYR A 24 -12.01 -0.18 -21.24
N LEU A 25 -12.15 -1.13 -20.32
CA LEU A 25 -12.12 -2.56 -20.63
C LEU A 25 -13.54 -3.12 -20.44
N GLU A 26 -14.08 -3.77 -21.48
CA GLU A 26 -15.41 -4.36 -21.45
C GLU A 26 -15.47 -5.65 -20.64
N GLY A 27 -16.54 -5.83 -19.86
CA GLY A 27 -16.83 -7.04 -19.11
C GLY A 27 -16.61 -6.90 -17.60
N GLU A 28 -17.44 -7.56 -16.81
CA GLU A 28 -17.42 -7.51 -15.35
C GLU A 28 -16.11 -8.00 -14.71
N ASN A 29 -15.38 -8.86 -15.41
CA ASN A 29 -14.12 -9.45 -14.96
C ASN A 29 -12.95 -9.09 -15.87
N ALA A 30 -13.02 -7.96 -16.56
CA ALA A 30 -11.93 -7.50 -17.42
C ALA A 30 -10.62 -7.30 -16.62
N LEU A 31 -10.74 -6.82 -15.39
CA LEU A 31 -9.68 -6.82 -14.38
C LEU A 31 -10.23 -7.55 -13.14
N TRP A 32 -9.74 -8.73 -12.87
CA TRP A 32 -10.14 -9.53 -11.70
C TRP A 32 -9.30 -9.20 -10.46
N ASP A 33 -9.80 -9.56 -9.30
CA ASP A 33 -9.05 -9.44 -8.04
C ASP A 33 -7.74 -10.24 -8.11
N GLY A 34 -6.64 -9.59 -7.75
CA GLY A 34 -5.29 -10.15 -7.87
C GLY A 34 -4.64 -10.01 -9.27
N CYS A 35 -5.35 -9.46 -10.27
CA CYS A 35 -4.78 -9.17 -11.60
C CYS A 35 -3.61 -8.18 -11.48
N LYS A 36 -2.46 -8.54 -12.01
CA LYS A 36 -1.27 -7.68 -11.98
C LYS A 36 -1.24 -6.74 -13.19
N VAL A 37 -0.92 -5.48 -12.92
CA VAL A 37 -0.93 -4.43 -13.94
C VAL A 37 0.25 -3.49 -13.81
N LYS A 38 0.66 -2.94 -14.96
CA LYS A 38 1.57 -1.79 -15.07
C LYS A 38 1.06 -0.85 -16.16
N THR A 39 1.46 0.41 -16.07
CA THR A 39 1.26 1.42 -17.09
C THR A 39 2.57 1.64 -17.83
N VAL A 40 2.53 1.64 -19.16
CA VAL A 40 3.66 2.05 -19.99
C VAL A 40 3.45 3.51 -20.36
N VAL A 41 4.45 4.32 -20.08
CA VAL A 41 4.51 5.72 -20.52
C VAL A 41 5.55 5.83 -21.61
N ASP A 42 5.11 6.24 -22.80
CA ASP A 42 5.96 6.42 -23.98
C ASP A 42 5.95 7.90 -24.36
N SER A 43 7.06 8.56 -24.11
CA SER A 43 7.26 9.96 -24.47
C SER A 43 8.34 10.10 -25.55
N ASN A 44 8.49 11.29 -26.12
CA ASN A 44 9.55 11.57 -27.09
C ASN A 44 10.97 11.41 -26.53
N LEU A 45 11.10 11.35 -25.21
CA LEU A 45 12.39 11.31 -24.51
C LEU A 45 12.71 9.91 -23.98
N ILE A 46 11.72 9.26 -23.37
CA ILE A 46 11.91 7.99 -22.68
C ILE A 46 10.66 7.11 -22.80
N ARG A 47 10.88 5.81 -22.66
CA ARG A 47 9.83 4.81 -22.44
C ARG A 47 10.05 4.13 -21.10
N THR A 48 9.07 4.20 -20.23
CA THR A 48 9.14 3.67 -18.86
C THR A 48 7.91 2.83 -18.54
N GLU A 49 8.07 1.92 -17.59
CA GLU A 49 6.97 1.15 -17.00
C GLU A 49 6.78 1.59 -15.55
N HIS A 50 5.56 1.91 -15.19
CA HIS A 50 5.20 2.35 -13.85
C HIS A 50 4.05 1.52 -13.27
N ILE A 51 4.01 1.43 -11.95
CA ILE A 51 2.83 0.98 -11.22
C ILE A 51 1.81 2.12 -11.28
N PRO A 52 0.51 1.85 -11.56
CA PRO A 52 -0.50 2.89 -11.57
C PRO A 52 -0.50 3.70 -10.28
N LEU A 53 -0.50 5.04 -10.38
CA LEU A 53 -0.29 5.93 -9.23
C LEU A 53 -1.24 5.68 -8.06
N TYR A 54 -2.53 5.46 -8.36
CA TYR A 54 -3.57 5.26 -7.34
C TYR A 54 -3.83 3.79 -7.00
N ILE A 55 -2.91 2.90 -7.33
CA ILE A 55 -3.05 1.49 -6.98
C ILE A 55 -3.17 1.33 -5.45
N ARG A 56 -4.08 0.46 -5.01
CA ARG A 56 -4.30 0.18 -3.59
C ARG A 56 -3.40 -0.91 -3.04
N ARG A 57 -2.81 -1.69 -3.92
CA ARG A 57 -1.87 -2.76 -3.56
C ARG A 57 -0.78 -2.87 -4.61
N ALA A 58 0.46 -2.89 -4.17
CA ALA A 58 1.62 -3.23 -5.00
C ALA A 58 2.29 -4.48 -4.40
N VAL A 59 2.69 -5.41 -5.26
CA VAL A 59 3.28 -6.68 -4.83
C VAL A 59 4.60 -6.93 -5.54
N GLN A 60 5.56 -7.46 -4.81
CA GLN A 60 6.88 -7.83 -5.34
C GLN A 60 6.90 -9.30 -5.74
N ASP A 61 7.31 -9.60 -6.96
CA ASP A 61 7.62 -10.98 -7.35
C ASP A 61 8.92 -11.42 -6.69
N SER A 62 8.87 -12.53 -5.94
CA SER A 62 10.00 -13.00 -5.12
C SER A 62 11.20 -13.51 -5.93
N ARG A 63 11.02 -13.81 -7.22
CA ARG A 63 12.11 -14.31 -8.10
C ARG A 63 12.82 -13.19 -8.82
N THR A 64 12.06 -12.17 -9.24
CA THR A 64 12.58 -11.06 -10.06
C THR A 64 12.84 -9.80 -9.25
N ASN A 65 12.26 -9.70 -8.05
CA ASN A 65 12.21 -8.49 -7.23
C ASN A 65 11.50 -7.31 -7.89
N ILE A 66 10.74 -7.55 -8.97
CA ILE A 66 9.99 -6.51 -9.67
C ILE A 66 8.64 -6.33 -8.98
N PHE A 67 8.29 -5.07 -8.72
CA PHE A 67 6.96 -4.70 -8.23
C PHE A 67 5.97 -4.54 -9.38
N CYS A 68 4.72 -4.95 -9.12
CA CYS A 68 3.57 -4.72 -9.99
C CYS A 68 2.42 -4.18 -9.15
N GLY A 69 1.55 -3.38 -9.75
CA GLY A 69 0.25 -3.09 -9.17
C GLY A 69 -0.61 -4.35 -9.18
N GLU A 70 -1.35 -4.60 -8.11
CA GLU A 70 -2.31 -5.69 -8.02
C GLU A 70 -3.70 -5.09 -7.82
N VAL A 71 -4.63 -5.47 -8.68
CA VAL A 71 -6.02 -5.03 -8.61
C VAL A 71 -6.65 -5.63 -7.35
N VAL A 72 -7.27 -4.79 -6.55
CA VAL A 72 -8.03 -5.20 -5.36
C VAL A 72 -9.50 -4.91 -5.64
N ASP A 73 -10.34 -5.92 -5.50
CA ASP A 73 -11.79 -5.71 -5.59
C ASP A 73 -12.25 -4.82 -4.43
N GLU A 74 -12.64 -3.58 -4.76
CA GLU A 74 -13.11 -2.61 -3.76
C GLU A 74 -14.44 -3.01 -3.11
N ARG A 75 -15.14 -4.01 -3.67
CA ARG A 75 -16.30 -4.64 -3.03
C ARG A 75 -15.90 -5.50 -1.83
N SER A 76 -14.73 -5.21 -1.24
CA SER A 76 -14.19 -5.89 -0.06
C SER A 76 -15.28 -6.20 0.95
N THR A 77 -15.32 -7.45 1.37
CA THR A 77 -16.24 -7.94 2.38
C THR A 77 -15.78 -7.64 3.81
N PHE A 78 -14.72 -6.85 3.99
CA PHE A 78 -14.24 -6.49 5.32
C PHE A 78 -15.33 -5.73 6.08
N ARG A 79 -15.70 -6.26 7.23
CA ARG A 79 -16.71 -5.65 8.12
C ARG A 79 -16.01 -4.91 9.25
N TRP A 80 -16.17 -3.60 9.25
CA TRP A 80 -15.79 -2.78 10.38
C TRP A 80 -16.77 -2.99 11.54
N THR A 81 -16.24 -3.16 12.75
CA THR A 81 -17.02 -3.31 13.98
C THR A 81 -16.82 -2.16 14.97
N ASP A 82 -16.07 -1.16 14.55
CA ASP A 82 -15.60 -0.01 15.32
C ASP A 82 -16.50 1.22 15.23
N ALA A 83 -17.73 1.10 14.76
CA ALA A 83 -18.66 2.22 14.53
C ALA A 83 -18.89 3.12 15.76
N ASN A 84 -18.66 2.58 16.96
CA ASN A 84 -18.81 3.31 18.24
C ASN A 84 -17.46 3.80 18.80
N PHE A 85 -16.36 3.62 18.07
CA PHE A 85 -15.06 4.07 18.53
C PHE A 85 -15.00 5.58 18.59
N VAL A 86 -14.55 6.11 19.72
CA VAL A 86 -14.27 7.53 19.92
C VAL A 86 -12.88 7.64 20.53
N ALA A 87 -12.01 8.40 19.88
CA ALA A 87 -10.68 8.67 20.42
C ALA A 87 -10.79 9.51 21.72
N THR A 88 -9.92 9.23 22.66
CA THR A 88 -9.82 10.04 23.90
C THR A 88 -9.03 11.32 23.64
N ASP A 89 -9.32 12.36 24.44
CA ASP A 89 -8.55 13.61 24.44
C ASP A 89 -7.17 13.45 25.13
N ASP A 90 -7.04 12.45 25.99
CA ASP A 90 -5.78 12.11 26.67
C ASP A 90 -4.92 11.25 25.73
N ILE A 91 -3.98 11.88 25.04
CA ILE A 91 -3.17 11.24 24.00
C ILE A 91 -1.83 10.79 24.57
N PHE A 92 -1.66 9.46 24.71
CA PHE A 92 -0.40 8.79 24.98
C PHE A 92 -0.05 7.91 23.78
N ILE A 93 1.00 8.26 23.04
CA ILE A 93 1.36 7.65 21.78
C ILE A 93 2.42 6.57 21.99
N TYR A 94 2.16 5.38 21.45
CA TYR A 94 3.15 4.34 21.25
C TYR A 94 3.51 4.29 19.77
N GLU A 95 4.75 4.64 19.42
CA GLU A 95 5.24 4.53 18.05
C GLU A 95 5.79 3.13 17.80
N ALA A 96 5.42 2.52 16.67
CA ALA A 96 5.82 1.15 16.36
C ALA A 96 6.04 0.91 14.86
N HIS A 97 7.00 0.05 14.56
CA HIS A 97 7.23 -0.50 13.23
C HIS A 97 6.64 -1.92 13.13
N ILE A 98 5.71 -2.14 12.22
CA ILE A 98 4.99 -3.43 12.08
C ILE A 98 5.95 -4.60 11.92
N GLY A 99 6.86 -4.53 10.96
CA GLY A 99 7.74 -5.65 10.63
C GLY A 99 8.78 -6.02 11.69
N MET A 100 9.02 -5.14 12.67
CA MET A 100 10.03 -5.33 13.72
C MET A 100 9.45 -5.63 15.09
N CYS A 101 8.19 -5.94 15.17
CA CYS A 101 7.48 -6.06 16.45
C CYS A 101 7.68 -7.41 17.18
N LEU A 102 8.29 -8.39 16.53
CA LEU A 102 8.55 -9.72 17.10
C LEU A 102 10.03 -9.92 17.42
N GLU A 103 10.32 -10.77 18.40
CA GLU A 103 11.70 -11.18 18.75
C GLU A 103 12.31 -12.15 17.74
N GLU A 104 11.49 -12.74 16.88
CA GLU A 104 11.91 -13.66 15.85
C GLU A 104 12.65 -12.92 14.72
N GLY A 105 13.70 -13.52 14.15
CA GLY A 105 14.51 -12.93 13.08
C GLY A 105 13.83 -12.90 11.72
N ARG A 106 12.57 -12.49 11.68
CA ARG A 106 11.72 -12.35 10.47
C ARG A 106 10.85 -11.09 10.51
N ILE A 107 10.29 -10.74 9.37
CA ILE A 107 9.34 -9.63 9.27
C ILE A 107 7.99 -10.10 9.80
N ALA A 108 7.40 -9.31 10.70
CA ALA A 108 6.06 -9.54 11.23
C ALA A 108 4.96 -9.01 10.27
N SER A 109 3.77 -9.53 10.44
CA SER A 109 2.58 -9.13 9.68
C SER A 109 1.68 -8.16 10.47
N TYR A 110 0.75 -7.50 9.75
CA TYR A 110 -0.31 -6.68 10.36
C TYR A 110 -1.11 -7.48 11.39
N ARG A 111 -1.44 -8.75 11.10
CA ARG A 111 -2.21 -9.60 12.02
C ARG A 111 -1.42 -9.96 13.25
N GLU A 112 -0.15 -10.33 13.11
CA GLU A 112 0.70 -10.63 14.27
C GLU A 112 0.85 -9.41 15.18
N PHE A 113 1.05 -8.23 14.61
CA PHE A 113 1.05 -6.99 15.39
C PHE A 113 -0.27 -6.80 16.14
N ALA A 114 -1.40 -6.96 15.44
CA ALA A 114 -2.71 -6.80 16.03
C ALA A 114 -2.98 -7.81 17.15
N ASP A 115 -2.55 -9.05 17.00
CA ASP A 115 -2.88 -10.13 17.93
C ASP A 115 -1.93 -10.20 19.14
N GLN A 116 -0.66 -9.84 18.95
CA GLN A 116 0.36 -10.02 19.97
C GLN A 116 0.80 -8.70 20.61
N ILE A 117 0.82 -7.59 19.87
CA ILE A 117 1.40 -6.34 20.35
C ILE A 117 0.34 -5.35 20.86
N LEU A 118 -0.84 -5.25 20.21
CA LEU A 118 -1.88 -4.35 20.68
C LEU A 118 -2.28 -4.59 22.14
N PRO A 119 -2.46 -5.86 22.62
CA PRO A 119 -2.76 -6.11 24.03
C PRO A 119 -1.70 -5.53 24.95
N HIS A 120 -0.41 -5.72 24.65
CA HIS A 120 0.69 -5.18 25.44
C HIS A 120 0.70 -3.63 25.47
N ILE A 121 0.45 -2.98 24.33
CA ILE A 121 0.37 -1.52 24.23
C ILE A 121 -0.78 -1.02 25.13
N LYS A 122 -1.94 -1.66 25.04
CA LYS A 122 -3.11 -1.32 25.85
C LYS A 122 -2.86 -1.50 27.35
N ASP A 123 -2.31 -2.64 27.74
CA ASP A 123 -2.00 -2.94 29.15
C ASP A 123 -0.95 -1.98 29.73
N SER A 124 -0.08 -1.44 28.89
CA SER A 124 0.92 -0.42 29.24
C SER A 124 0.32 0.98 29.42
N GLY A 125 -0.99 1.16 29.18
CA GLY A 125 -1.71 2.41 29.41
C GLY A 125 -1.68 3.42 28.27
N TYR A 126 -1.19 3.04 27.09
CA TYR A 126 -1.25 3.90 25.90
C TYR A 126 -2.67 4.00 25.37
N THR A 127 -2.97 5.13 24.71
CA THR A 127 -4.29 5.41 24.12
C THR A 127 -4.25 5.55 22.61
N THR A 128 -3.07 5.66 22.04
CA THR A 128 -2.86 5.91 20.62
C THR A 128 -1.63 5.14 20.14
N ILE A 129 -1.71 4.61 18.95
CA ILE A 129 -0.60 3.96 18.26
C ILE A 129 -0.24 4.82 17.06
N GLN A 130 1.04 5.13 16.87
CA GLN A 130 1.57 5.70 15.65
C GLN A 130 2.30 4.61 14.88
N LEU A 131 1.78 4.24 13.71
CA LEU A 131 2.45 3.30 12.83
C LEU A 131 3.50 4.06 12.00
N MET A 132 4.78 3.71 12.19
CA MET A 132 5.86 4.17 11.33
C MET A 132 5.50 3.85 9.88
N ALA A 133 5.98 4.66 8.95
CA ALA A 133 5.59 4.68 7.54
C ALA A 133 5.25 3.29 6.94
N ILE A 134 3.98 3.06 6.67
CA ILE A 134 3.44 1.80 6.13
C ILE A 134 3.13 1.86 4.64
N MET A 135 3.35 2.99 3.97
CA MET A 135 3.23 3.08 2.52
C MET A 135 4.19 2.10 1.84
N GLU A 136 3.83 1.62 0.66
CA GLU A 136 4.67 0.63 -0.04
C GLU A 136 6.05 1.19 -0.36
N HIS A 137 7.07 0.38 -0.12
CA HIS A 137 8.48 0.74 -0.27
C HIS A 137 9.32 -0.48 -0.71
N PRO A 138 10.24 -0.34 -1.68
CA PRO A 138 11.01 -1.47 -2.19
C PRO A 138 12.12 -1.93 -1.23
N TYR A 139 12.68 -1.00 -0.46
CA TYR A 139 13.79 -1.27 0.44
C TYR A 139 13.34 -1.34 1.91
N TYR A 140 13.32 -2.54 2.48
CA TYR A 140 12.89 -2.76 3.87
C TYR A 140 13.67 -1.93 4.89
N GLY A 141 14.99 -1.77 4.71
CA GLY A 141 15.84 -0.97 5.60
C GLY A 141 15.55 0.53 5.60
N SER A 142 14.68 1.01 4.72
CA SER A 142 14.15 2.37 4.78
C SER A 142 13.06 2.55 5.83
N PHE A 143 12.57 1.47 6.41
CA PHE A 143 11.43 1.46 7.36
C PHE A 143 10.17 2.17 6.84
N GLY A 144 9.97 2.16 5.51
CA GLY A 144 8.86 2.84 4.87
C GLY A 144 9.13 4.31 4.47
N TYR A 145 10.33 4.83 4.77
CA TYR A 145 10.66 6.25 4.46
C TYR A 145 11.23 6.48 3.06
N GLN A 146 11.27 5.45 2.20
CA GLN A 146 11.54 5.57 0.76
C GLN A 146 10.34 5.03 -0.02
N VAL A 147 9.31 5.85 -0.12
CA VAL A 147 7.99 5.46 -0.64
C VAL A 147 8.04 5.24 -2.15
N SER A 148 7.49 4.12 -2.61
CA SER A 148 7.24 3.84 -4.03
C SER A 148 5.79 4.09 -4.42
N ASN A 149 4.84 3.69 -3.60
CA ASN A 149 3.40 3.80 -3.90
C ASN A 149 2.67 4.42 -2.71
N PHE A 150 2.24 5.66 -2.88
CA PHE A 150 1.66 6.48 -1.81
C PHE A 150 0.28 6.04 -1.36
N TYR A 151 -0.47 5.32 -2.21
CA TYR A 151 -1.85 4.90 -1.95
C TYR A 151 -1.97 3.41 -1.65
N ALA A 152 -0.84 2.70 -1.59
CA ALA A 152 -0.77 1.29 -1.24
C ALA A 152 -0.07 1.10 0.10
N ALA A 153 -0.68 0.31 0.98
CA ALA A 153 0.00 -0.17 2.17
C ALA A 153 1.02 -1.24 1.80
N SER A 154 2.14 -1.31 2.55
CA SER A 154 3.20 -2.26 2.26
C SER A 154 2.68 -3.71 2.27
N SER A 155 2.81 -4.36 1.13
CA SER A 155 2.41 -5.75 0.92
C SER A 155 3.29 -6.74 1.70
N ARG A 156 4.44 -6.28 2.15
CA ARG A 156 5.40 -7.05 2.97
C ARG A 156 4.82 -7.45 4.32
N PHE A 157 3.89 -6.67 4.84
CA PHE A 157 3.26 -6.92 6.14
C PHE A 157 1.89 -7.61 6.02
N GLY A 158 1.37 -7.78 4.80
CA GLY A 158 0.08 -8.43 4.56
C GLY A 158 -0.77 -7.80 3.47
N THR A 159 -2.05 -8.04 3.53
CA THR A 159 -3.04 -7.51 2.60
C THR A 159 -3.65 -6.19 3.11
N PRO A 160 -4.35 -5.41 2.27
CA PRO A 160 -5.13 -4.27 2.74
C PRO A 160 -6.15 -4.63 3.83
N ASP A 161 -6.77 -5.82 3.74
CA ASP A 161 -7.72 -6.28 4.76
C ASP A 161 -7.05 -6.67 6.07
N ASP A 162 -5.78 -7.10 6.04
CA ASP A 162 -5.01 -7.33 7.26
C ASP A 162 -4.68 -6.01 7.99
N LEU A 163 -4.41 -4.93 7.25
CA LEU A 163 -4.26 -3.61 7.84
C LEU A 163 -5.59 -3.10 8.42
N LYS A 164 -6.72 -3.27 7.70
CA LYS A 164 -8.05 -2.95 8.24
C LYS A 164 -8.34 -3.73 9.51
N TYR A 165 -7.98 -5.02 9.55
CA TYR A 165 -8.11 -5.86 10.76
C TYR A 165 -7.33 -5.26 11.93
N LEU A 166 -6.10 -4.84 11.71
CA LEU A 166 -5.27 -4.21 12.75
C LEU A 166 -5.96 -2.95 13.29
N VAL A 167 -6.39 -2.05 12.40
CA VAL A 167 -7.04 -0.79 12.80
C VAL A 167 -8.33 -1.08 13.55
N ASN A 168 -9.18 -1.96 13.03
CA ASN A 168 -10.44 -2.33 13.66
C ASN A 168 -10.22 -2.88 15.07
N LYS A 169 -9.26 -3.78 15.23
CA LYS A 169 -8.91 -4.37 16.53
C LYS A 169 -8.34 -3.35 17.51
N ALA A 170 -7.52 -2.41 17.03
CA ALA A 170 -7.04 -1.30 17.86
C ALA A 170 -8.22 -0.46 18.38
N HIS A 171 -9.15 -0.10 17.51
CA HIS A 171 -10.36 0.64 17.89
C HIS A 171 -11.26 -0.14 18.88
N GLU A 172 -11.44 -1.44 18.71
CA GLU A 172 -12.16 -2.29 19.66
C GLU A 172 -11.52 -2.29 21.06
N MET A 173 -10.21 -2.11 21.12
CA MET A 173 -9.45 -1.98 22.37
C MET A 173 -9.40 -0.54 22.89
N GLY A 174 -10.02 0.41 22.21
CA GLY A 174 -10.00 1.83 22.57
C GLY A 174 -8.64 2.50 22.31
N LEU A 175 -7.89 2.04 21.29
CA LEU A 175 -6.64 2.61 20.84
C LEU A 175 -6.87 3.33 19.51
N ALA A 176 -6.57 4.63 19.43
CA ALA A 176 -6.54 5.37 18.17
C ALA A 176 -5.32 4.95 17.33
N VAL A 177 -5.44 5.05 16.01
CA VAL A 177 -4.34 4.73 15.09
C VAL A 177 -3.97 5.95 14.26
N LEU A 178 -2.71 6.35 14.35
CA LEU A 178 -2.09 7.38 13.52
C LEU A 178 -1.20 6.71 12.47
N LEU A 179 -1.22 7.26 11.25
CA LEU A 179 -0.33 6.84 10.17
C LEU A 179 0.74 7.91 9.96
N ASP A 180 1.98 7.50 9.93
CA ASP A 180 3.09 8.35 9.51
C ASP A 180 3.13 8.41 7.97
N LEU A 181 2.80 9.58 7.41
CA LEU A 181 2.74 9.80 5.96
C LEU A 181 3.96 10.56 5.48
N VAL A 182 4.78 9.91 4.67
CA VAL A 182 6.04 10.45 4.15
C VAL A 182 5.85 10.97 2.73
N HIS A 183 5.95 12.28 2.54
CA HIS A 183 5.79 12.92 1.24
C HIS A 183 7.11 13.38 0.58
N SER A 184 8.18 13.51 1.37
CA SER A 184 9.44 14.12 0.92
C SER A 184 10.51 13.12 0.45
N HIS A 185 10.30 11.82 0.66
CA HIS A 185 11.32 10.79 0.45
C HIS A 185 10.87 9.69 -0.50
N ALA A 186 10.33 10.09 -1.67
CA ALA A 186 10.00 9.14 -2.73
C ALA A 186 11.26 8.42 -3.24
N VAL A 187 11.11 7.14 -3.58
CA VAL A 187 12.17 6.37 -4.21
C VAL A 187 12.51 6.95 -5.59
N LYS A 188 13.80 7.04 -5.90
CA LYS A 188 14.28 7.71 -7.13
C LYS A 188 14.25 6.83 -8.37
N ASN A 189 14.18 5.49 -8.21
CA ASN A 189 14.17 4.62 -9.39
C ASN A 189 12.84 4.72 -10.14
N THR A 190 12.87 4.50 -11.44
CA THR A 190 11.69 4.60 -12.31
C THR A 190 10.84 3.33 -12.32
N ALA A 191 11.41 2.19 -11.90
CA ALA A 191 10.73 0.90 -11.99
C ALA A 191 9.70 0.69 -10.87
N ASP A 192 9.99 1.22 -9.67
CA ASP A 192 9.16 1.02 -8.47
C ASP A 192 8.45 2.31 -8.04
N GLY A 193 9.04 3.47 -8.35
CA GLY A 193 8.56 4.78 -7.91
C GLY A 193 7.84 5.58 -8.99
N ILE A 194 7.52 6.82 -8.61
CA ILE A 194 6.85 7.79 -9.48
C ILE A 194 7.81 8.69 -10.26
N ASN A 195 9.12 8.46 -10.14
CA ASN A 195 10.11 9.27 -10.85
C ASN A 195 9.92 9.12 -12.37
N LEU A 196 9.90 10.24 -13.10
CA LEU A 196 9.62 10.32 -14.53
C LEU A 196 8.25 9.70 -14.94
N PHE A 197 7.28 9.68 -14.03
CA PHE A 197 5.97 9.06 -14.26
C PHE A 197 5.20 9.72 -15.41
N ASP A 198 5.36 11.00 -15.59
CA ASP A 198 4.73 11.79 -16.68
C ASP A 198 5.55 11.79 -17.99
N GLY A 199 6.68 11.06 -18.03
CA GLY A 199 7.58 11.02 -19.20
C GLY A 199 8.45 12.25 -19.37
N THR A 200 8.51 13.17 -18.39
CA THR A 200 9.45 14.29 -18.37
C THR A 200 10.74 13.91 -17.62
N THR A 201 11.82 14.69 -17.79
CA THR A 201 13.12 14.46 -17.14
C THR A 201 13.43 15.50 -16.07
#